data_50bb7fb62b5203945667878277e2900b
#
_entry.id   50bb7fb62b5203945667878277e2900b
#
_cell.length_a   1.000
_cell.length_b   1.000
_cell.length_c   1.000
_cell.angle_alpha   90.00
_cell.angle_beta   90.00
_cell.angle_gamma   90.00
#
_symmetry.space_group_name_H-M   'P 1'
#
loop_
_entity.id
_entity.type
_entity.pdbx_description
1 polymer ?
#
loop_
_entity_poly.entity_id
_entity_poly.type
_entity_poly.pdbx_seq_one_letter_code
_entity_poly.pdbx_strand_id
1 'polypeptide(L)'
;MKNKPLKDLKQEFIRQNIKAVTFDIDGVIIPVGTFLRENIDGTELTIKTHKLSAKMLEMILELKKHFWVNFSSGRSLLYLQSMLNDILWDRVSLTAENGNFILMNGEVRQLAKYDQNYFQKLTNIRNDLKKLKVKKPEMVYGFEPKHVILTVHTASQMPEVKEIVKKHDKEKELYCLWTSEGYDIGHKKTNKNTALQYLVKKLKIKPKQMITTGNNQNDKEMLDFGIGVSVDPAQVSAPYAIQKKEGELGGEILAEYLLSAKKKYRKHMY
;
A
#
# COMPACT_ATOMS: atom_id res chain seq x y z
N MET A 1 9.38 20.97 5.10
CA MET A 1 8.85 21.83 4.01
C MET A 1 7.32 21.88 4.15
N LYS A 2 6.69 23.05 3.95
CA LYS A 2 5.22 23.10 3.87
C LYS A 2 4.76 22.37 2.61
N ASN A 3 3.83 21.44 2.74
CA ASN A 3 3.24 20.73 1.63
C ASN A 3 2.50 21.72 0.71
N LYS A 4 2.74 21.65 -0.61
CA LYS A 4 2.01 22.46 -1.59
C LYS A 4 0.59 21.92 -1.76
N PRO A 5 -0.42 22.76 -1.98
CA PRO A 5 -1.78 22.30 -2.26
C PRO A 5 -1.84 21.58 -3.61
N LEU A 6 -2.80 20.65 -3.76
CA LEU A 6 -2.99 19.82 -4.96
C LEU A 6 -3.07 20.65 -6.27
N LYS A 7 -3.67 21.85 -6.21
CA LYS A 7 -3.77 22.75 -7.38
C LYS A 7 -2.43 23.09 -8.01
N ASP A 8 -1.34 23.11 -7.22
CA ASP A 8 0.00 23.44 -7.69
C ASP A 8 0.68 22.27 -8.43
N LEU A 9 0.12 21.05 -8.33
CA LEU A 9 0.56 19.87 -9.08
C LEU A 9 0.43 20.07 -10.61
N LYS A 10 -0.40 21.02 -11.03
CA LYS A 10 -0.60 21.38 -12.43
C LYS A 10 0.71 21.61 -13.19
N GLN A 11 1.65 22.32 -12.58
CA GLN A 11 2.94 22.64 -13.22
C GLN A 11 3.76 21.37 -13.50
N GLU A 12 3.78 20.43 -12.53
CA GLU A 12 4.46 19.14 -12.72
C GLU A 12 3.78 18.29 -13.79
N PHE A 13 2.44 18.31 -13.82
CA PHE A 13 1.66 17.55 -14.80
C PHE A 13 2.02 17.94 -16.24
N ILE A 14 2.17 19.26 -16.49
CA ILE A 14 2.59 19.78 -17.80
C ILE A 14 4.05 19.45 -18.09
N ARG A 15 4.96 19.76 -17.12
CA ARG A 15 6.40 19.68 -17.31
C ARG A 15 6.93 18.26 -17.43
N GLN A 16 6.37 17.32 -16.67
CA GLN A 16 6.93 15.96 -16.53
C GLN A 16 6.31 14.93 -17.45
N ASN A 17 5.22 15.25 -18.18
CA ASN A 17 4.51 14.31 -19.04
C ASN A 17 4.14 13.02 -18.27
N ILE A 18 3.25 13.16 -17.28
CA ILE A 18 2.85 12.07 -16.38
C ILE A 18 2.33 10.85 -17.17
N LYS A 19 2.85 9.68 -16.85
CA LYS A 19 2.56 8.39 -17.50
C LYS A 19 1.94 7.37 -16.56
N ALA A 20 2.18 7.48 -15.26
CA ALA A 20 1.69 6.53 -14.28
C ALA A 20 1.17 7.23 -13.02
N VAL A 21 0.26 6.56 -12.32
CA VAL A 21 -0.21 6.93 -11.00
C VAL A 21 -0.21 5.71 -10.09
N THR A 22 0.28 5.86 -8.87
CA THR A 22 0.27 4.83 -7.83
C THR A 22 -0.58 5.28 -6.66
N PHE A 23 -1.53 4.45 -6.28
CA PHE A 23 -2.37 4.65 -5.11
C PHE A 23 -2.00 3.63 -4.03
N ASP A 24 -1.82 4.09 -2.79
CA ASP A 24 -2.07 3.23 -1.65
C ASP A 24 -3.58 2.92 -1.57
N ILE A 25 -3.96 1.93 -0.78
CA ILE A 25 -5.33 1.41 -0.74
C ILE A 25 -6.08 1.94 0.49
N ASP A 26 -5.64 1.52 1.67
CA ASP A 26 -6.35 1.75 2.92
C ASP A 26 -6.25 3.21 3.37
N GLY A 27 -7.40 3.86 3.53
CA GLY A 27 -7.47 5.30 3.86
C GLY A 27 -7.16 6.24 2.69
N VAL A 28 -6.90 5.68 1.49
CA VAL A 28 -6.63 6.45 0.26
C VAL A 28 -7.75 6.27 -0.76
N ILE A 29 -8.04 5.04 -1.19
CA ILE A 29 -9.11 4.72 -2.17
C ILE A 29 -10.25 3.92 -1.58
N ILE A 30 -10.07 3.37 -0.39
CA ILE A 30 -11.11 2.78 0.45
C ILE A 30 -10.96 3.28 1.89
N PRO A 31 -12.02 3.26 2.71
CA PRO A 31 -11.88 3.53 4.14
C PRO A 31 -10.92 2.54 4.82
N VAL A 32 -10.27 2.98 5.89
CA VAL A 32 -9.57 2.08 6.82
C VAL A 32 -10.61 1.23 7.57
N GLY A 33 -10.28 -0.02 7.88
CA GLY A 33 -11.15 -0.88 8.68
C GLY A 33 -11.28 -2.30 8.11
N THR A 34 -10.22 -3.09 8.26
CA THR A 34 -10.27 -4.53 8.01
C THR A 34 -10.71 -5.26 9.26
N PHE A 35 -11.81 -6.00 9.17
CA PHE A 35 -12.17 -6.96 10.19
C PHE A 35 -11.47 -8.28 9.92
N LEU A 36 -10.63 -8.74 10.85
CA LEU A 36 -10.01 -10.05 10.80
C LEU A 36 -10.25 -10.77 12.13
N ARG A 37 -10.73 -12.00 12.05
CA ARG A 37 -10.87 -12.92 13.17
C ARG A 37 -10.46 -14.33 12.76
N GLU A 38 -9.61 -14.91 13.56
CA GLU A 38 -9.17 -16.29 13.44
C GLU A 38 -9.45 -16.98 14.76
N ASN A 39 -10.08 -18.16 14.75
CA ASN A 39 -10.26 -18.94 15.97
C ASN A 39 -8.91 -19.40 16.55
N ILE A 40 -8.92 -19.93 17.79
CA ILE A 40 -7.67 -20.24 18.52
C ILE A 40 -6.86 -21.33 17.83
N ASP A 41 -7.52 -22.35 17.29
CA ASP A 41 -6.87 -23.48 16.61
C ASP A 41 -6.47 -23.17 15.16
N GLY A 42 -6.90 -22.04 14.61
CA GLY A 42 -6.54 -21.59 13.26
C GLY A 42 -7.29 -22.29 12.13
N THR A 43 -8.38 -23.00 12.43
CA THR A 43 -9.20 -23.71 11.42
C THR A 43 -10.19 -22.80 10.72
N GLU A 44 -10.53 -21.65 11.34
CA GLU A 44 -11.44 -20.66 10.76
C GLU A 44 -10.78 -19.28 10.74
N LEU A 45 -10.82 -18.65 9.57
CA LEU A 45 -10.35 -17.27 9.36
C LEU A 45 -11.41 -16.47 8.61
N THR A 46 -11.94 -15.43 9.25
CA THR A 46 -12.84 -14.47 8.64
C THR A 46 -12.11 -13.17 8.37
N ILE A 47 -12.15 -12.69 7.12
CA ILE A 47 -11.63 -11.40 6.71
C ILE A 47 -12.73 -10.62 6.00
N LYS A 48 -13.04 -9.41 6.49
CA LYS A 48 -13.97 -8.47 5.83
C LYS A 48 -13.26 -7.15 5.61
N THR A 49 -13.48 -6.55 4.44
CA THR A 49 -12.89 -5.27 4.05
C THR A 49 -13.89 -4.42 3.30
N HIS A 50 -13.56 -3.15 3.13
CA HIS A 50 -14.28 -2.25 2.25
C HIS A 50 -13.99 -2.58 0.78
N LYS A 51 -14.96 -2.29 -0.09
CA LYS A 51 -14.77 -2.32 -1.55
C LYS A 51 -14.59 -0.89 -2.07
N LEU A 52 -14.10 -0.78 -3.29
CA LEU A 52 -14.13 0.49 -4.02
C LEU A 52 -15.58 1.00 -4.14
N SER A 53 -15.77 2.31 -4.00
CA SER A 53 -17.03 2.94 -4.36
C SER A 53 -17.26 2.83 -5.88
N ALA A 54 -18.53 2.81 -6.32
CA ALA A 54 -18.84 2.83 -7.75
C ALA A 54 -18.18 4.02 -8.46
N LYS A 55 -18.16 5.19 -7.80
CA LYS A 55 -17.50 6.40 -8.29
C LYS A 55 -15.99 6.17 -8.49
N MET A 56 -15.29 5.59 -7.50
CA MET A 56 -13.85 5.32 -7.61
C MET A 56 -13.55 4.30 -8.69
N LEU A 57 -14.39 3.26 -8.81
CA LEU A 57 -14.28 2.26 -9.87
C LEU A 57 -14.33 2.91 -11.27
N GLU A 58 -15.33 3.75 -11.53
CA GLU A 58 -15.48 4.48 -12.80
C GLU A 58 -14.29 5.40 -13.10
N MET A 59 -13.81 6.12 -12.08
CA MET A 59 -12.65 6.99 -12.22
C MET A 59 -11.37 6.20 -12.55
N ILE A 60 -11.15 5.03 -11.92
CA ILE A 60 -10.00 4.18 -12.24
C ILE A 60 -10.08 3.66 -13.67
N LEU A 61 -11.25 3.19 -14.11
CA LEU A 61 -11.45 2.76 -15.49
C LEU A 61 -11.17 3.88 -16.50
N GLU A 62 -11.51 5.12 -16.17
CA GLU A 62 -11.16 6.27 -17.00
C GLU A 62 -9.68 6.63 -16.94
N LEU A 63 -9.06 6.60 -15.74
CA LEU A 63 -7.62 6.85 -15.58
C LEU A 63 -6.76 5.87 -16.38
N LYS A 64 -7.14 4.59 -16.46
CA LYS A 64 -6.46 3.55 -17.25
C LYS A 64 -6.33 3.93 -18.73
N LYS A 65 -7.24 4.70 -19.30
CA LYS A 65 -7.16 5.15 -20.69
C LYS A 65 -5.99 6.12 -20.92
N HIS A 66 -5.50 6.75 -19.86
CA HIS A 66 -4.49 7.81 -19.93
C HIS A 66 -3.18 7.49 -19.23
N PHE A 67 -3.22 6.66 -18.18
CA PHE A 67 -2.10 6.36 -17.31
C PHE A 67 -1.97 4.86 -17.09
N TRP A 68 -0.78 4.43 -16.73
CA TRP A 68 -0.62 3.16 -16.01
C TRP A 68 -1.05 3.38 -14.56
N VAL A 69 -1.97 2.57 -14.05
CA VAL A 69 -2.46 2.66 -12.66
C VAL A 69 -1.84 1.53 -11.85
N ASN A 70 -1.16 1.86 -10.77
CA ASN A 70 -0.61 0.89 -9.85
C ASN A 70 -1.28 1.04 -8.48
N PHE A 71 -1.59 -0.08 -7.85
CA PHE A 71 -2.09 -0.14 -6.48
C PHE A 71 -1.02 -0.76 -5.60
N SER A 72 -0.65 -0.09 -4.50
CA SER A 72 0.45 -0.49 -3.64
C SER A 72 -0.02 -0.65 -2.20
N SER A 73 0.09 -1.84 -1.64
CA SER A 73 -0.43 -2.15 -0.31
C SER A 73 0.46 -3.12 0.46
N GLY A 74 0.29 -3.15 1.79
CA GLY A 74 0.80 -4.21 2.65
C GLY A 74 0.05 -5.53 2.52
N ARG A 75 -1.15 -5.55 1.93
CA ARG A 75 -2.00 -6.73 1.77
C ARG A 75 -1.36 -7.79 0.87
N SER A 76 -1.78 -9.05 1.02
CA SER A 76 -1.36 -10.13 0.13
C SER A 76 -1.86 -9.90 -1.30
N LEU A 77 -1.16 -10.49 -2.28
CA LEU A 77 -1.53 -10.34 -3.69
C LEU A 77 -2.92 -10.91 -3.99
N LEU A 78 -3.24 -12.07 -3.43
CA LEU A 78 -4.55 -12.70 -3.61
C LEU A 78 -5.69 -11.83 -3.08
N TYR A 79 -5.46 -11.18 -1.94
CA TYR A 79 -6.43 -10.27 -1.35
C TYR A 79 -6.64 -9.03 -2.24
N LEU A 80 -5.55 -8.43 -2.76
CA LEU A 80 -5.65 -7.32 -3.70
C LEU A 80 -6.38 -7.71 -4.99
N GLN A 81 -6.12 -8.88 -5.55
CA GLN A 81 -6.83 -9.38 -6.73
C GLN A 81 -8.33 -9.49 -6.46
N SER A 82 -8.73 -10.05 -5.32
CA SER A 82 -10.15 -10.16 -4.94
C SER A 82 -10.84 -8.80 -4.82
N MET A 83 -10.14 -7.79 -4.25
CA MET A 83 -10.69 -6.44 -4.09
C MET A 83 -10.83 -5.66 -5.40
N LEU A 84 -9.88 -5.86 -6.32
CA LEU A 84 -9.67 -5.05 -7.51
C LEU A 84 -9.97 -5.82 -8.80
N ASN A 85 -10.69 -6.96 -8.71
CA ASN A 85 -10.95 -7.84 -9.83
C ASN A 85 -11.60 -7.13 -11.02
N ASP A 86 -12.50 -6.19 -10.75
CA ASP A 86 -13.26 -5.48 -11.79
C ASP A 86 -12.42 -4.46 -12.59
N ILE A 87 -11.21 -4.13 -12.11
CA ILE A 87 -10.31 -3.17 -12.75
C ILE A 87 -8.97 -3.78 -13.19
N LEU A 88 -8.77 -5.06 -12.93
CA LEU A 88 -7.55 -5.78 -13.34
C LEU A 88 -7.39 -5.78 -14.86
N TRP A 89 -6.17 -6.17 -15.26
CA TRP A 89 -5.71 -6.21 -16.65
C TRP A 89 -5.61 -4.82 -17.28
N ASP A 90 -5.02 -4.74 -18.45
CA ASP A 90 -4.85 -3.50 -19.21
C ASP A 90 -4.43 -2.27 -18.38
N ARG A 91 -3.14 -1.95 -18.43
CA ARG A 91 -2.54 -0.79 -17.74
C ARG A 91 -2.74 -0.73 -16.22
N VAL A 92 -2.92 -1.88 -15.59
CA VAL A 92 -2.95 -2.00 -14.13
C VAL A 92 -1.84 -2.92 -13.65
N SER A 93 -1.26 -2.56 -12.50
CA SER A 93 -0.39 -3.42 -11.71
C SER A 93 -0.78 -3.38 -10.24
N LEU A 94 -0.55 -4.49 -9.54
CA LEU A 94 -0.73 -4.61 -8.10
C LEU A 94 0.63 -4.83 -7.45
N THR A 95 0.95 -4.00 -6.48
CA THR A 95 2.11 -4.13 -5.60
C THR A 95 1.62 -4.62 -4.25
N ALA A 96 2.08 -5.80 -3.83
CA ALA A 96 1.64 -6.47 -2.62
C ALA A 96 2.77 -6.63 -1.59
N GLU A 97 2.38 -6.87 -0.34
CA GLU A 97 3.26 -7.15 0.79
C GLU A 97 4.40 -6.13 0.90
N ASN A 98 4.02 -4.84 0.90
CA ASN A 98 4.95 -3.71 1.01
C ASN A 98 6.09 -3.74 -0.02
N GLY A 99 5.75 -4.05 -1.29
CA GLY A 99 6.71 -4.02 -2.39
C GLY A 99 7.45 -5.33 -2.65
N ASN A 100 7.08 -6.41 -1.98
CA ASN A 100 7.68 -7.72 -2.19
C ASN A 100 7.22 -8.39 -3.48
N PHE A 101 5.99 -8.16 -3.88
CA PHE A 101 5.40 -8.74 -5.10
C PHE A 101 4.85 -7.66 -6.01
N ILE A 102 4.91 -7.93 -7.29
CA ILE A 102 4.18 -7.18 -8.29
C ILE A 102 3.46 -8.13 -9.25
N LEU A 103 2.16 -7.87 -9.49
CA LEU A 103 1.39 -8.44 -10.59
C LEU A 103 1.30 -7.40 -11.70
N MET A 104 1.76 -7.75 -12.90
CA MET A 104 1.73 -6.87 -14.07
C MET A 104 1.60 -7.72 -15.33
N ASN A 105 0.63 -7.41 -16.18
CA ASN A 105 0.38 -8.15 -17.45
C ASN A 105 0.23 -9.66 -17.26
N GLY A 106 -0.43 -10.09 -16.18
CA GLY A 106 -0.62 -11.51 -15.85
C GLY A 106 0.60 -12.20 -15.21
N GLU A 107 1.77 -11.55 -15.16
CA GLU A 107 2.97 -12.09 -14.53
C GLU A 107 3.04 -11.65 -13.05
N VAL A 108 3.20 -12.61 -12.16
CA VAL A 108 3.53 -12.36 -10.74
C VAL A 108 5.04 -12.47 -10.57
N ARG A 109 5.64 -11.46 -9.98
CA ARG A 109 7.07 -11.45 -9.70
C ARG A 109 7.35 -11.11 -8.24
N GLN A 110 8.14 -11.95 -7.59
CA GLN A 110 8.77 -11.63 -6.31
C GLN A 110 10.02 -10.78 -6.55
N LEU A 111 10.11 -9.64 -5.89
CA LEU A 111 11.14 -8.62 -6.14
C LEU A 111 12.35 -8.76 -5.20
N ALA A 112 12.18 -9.41 -4.05
CA ALA A 112 13.28 -9.69 -3.14
C ALA A 112 13.36 -11.18 -2.83
N LYS A 113 14.59 -11.69 -2.76
CA LYS A 113 14.88 -13.06 -2.31
C LYS A 113 15.18 -13.05 -0.82
N TYR A 114 14.73 -14.07 -0.13
CA TYR A 114 14.97 -14.31 1.28
C TYR A 114 15.56 -15.71 1.47
N ASP A 115 16.45 -15.84 2.42
CA ASP A 115 17.05 -17.11 2.78
C ASP A 115 16.21 -17.86 3.83
N GLN A 116 16.63 -19.08 4.13
CA GLN A 116 15.95 -19.91 5.11
C GLN A 116 16.00 -19.31 6.52
N ASN A 117 17.06 -18.60 6.87
CA ASN A 117 17.21 -17.97 8.18
C ASN A 117 16.12 -16.89 8.41
N TYR A 118 15.83 -16.08 7.39
CA TYR A 118 14.74 -15.12 7.44
C TYR A 118 13.38 -15.78 7.72
N PHE A 119 13.05 -16.85 7.00
CA PHE A 119 11.78 -17.56 7.21
C PHE A 119 11.74 -18.27 8.57
N GLN A 120 12.88 -18.75 9.06
CA GLN A 120 12.96 -19.33 10.41
C GLN A 120 12.70 -18.25 11.49
N LYS A 121 13.23 -17.02 11.32
CA LYS A 121 12.90 -15.89 12.20
C LYS A 121 11.39 -15.62 12.23
N LEU A 122 10.74 -15.49 11.06
CA LEU A 122 9.30 -15.28 10.98
C LEU A 122 8.49 -16.41 11.61
N THR A 123 8.90 -17.66 11.41
CA THR A 123 8.28 -18.83 12.02
C THR A 123 8.34 -18.77 13.54
N ASN A 124 9.49 -18.45 14.10
CA ASN A 124 9.70 -18.35 15.55
C ASN A 124 8.86 -17.20 16.15
N ILE A 125 8.84 -16.04 15.48
CA ILE A 125 8.00 -14.90 15.85
C ILE A 125 6.51 -15.31 15.83
N ARG A 126 6.05 -15.93 14.75
CA ARG A 126 4.66 -16.38 14.62
C ARG A 126 4.27 -17.38 15.73
N ASN A 127 5.15 -18.30 16.06
CA ASN A 127 4.90 -19.27 17.12
C ASN A 127 4.74 -18.59 18.50
N ASP A 128 5.57 -17.61 18.82
CA ASP A 128 5.45 -16.86 20.08
C ASP A 128 4.21 -15.96 20.09
N LEU A 129 3.85 -15.35 18.94
CA LEU A 129 2.60 -14.59 18.78
C LEU A 129 1.36 -15.49 18.89
N LYS A 130 1.40 -16.76 18.42
CA LYS A 130 0.32 -17.72 18.66
C LYS A 130 0.13 -18.03 20.16
N LYS A 131 1.24 -18.17 20.90
CA LYS A 131 1.17 -18.33 22.38
C LYS A 131 0.57 -17.08 23.04
N LEU A 132 0.92 -15.89 22.53
CA LEU A 132 0.32 -14.63 23.00
C LEU A 132 -1.19 -14.56 22.72
N LYS A 133 -1.62 -15.01 21.52
CA LYS A 133 -3.05 -15.11 21.15
C LYS A 133 -3.83 -16.01 22.10
N VAL A 134 -3.29 -17.19 22.45
CA VAL A 134 -3.93 -18.10 23.44
C VAL A 134 -4.06 -17.43 24.80
N LYS A 135 -3.08 -16.61 25.22
CA LYS A 135 -3.11 -15.90 26.51
C LYS A 135 -4.02 -14.67 26.51
N LYS A 136 -4.18 -14.00 25.36
CA LYS A 136 -4.92 -12.74 25.19
C LYS A 136 -5.80 -12.78 23.93
N PRO A 137 -6.79 -13.70 23.86
CA PRO A 137 -7.58 -13.92 22.63
C PRO A 137 -8.44 -12.69 22.24
N GLU A 138 -8.80 -11.86 23.21
CA GLU A 138 -9.56 -10.62 23.00
C GLU A 138 -8.67 -9.50 22.38
N MET A 139 -7.35 -9.59 22.55
CA MET A 139 -6.41 -8.60 22.07
C MET A 139 -5.75 -9.00 20.75
N VAL A 140 -5.49 -10.29 20.52
CA VAL A 140 -4.83 -10.78 19.30
C VAL A 140 -5.85 -11.50 18.44
N TYR A 141 -6.23 -10.86 17.34
CA TYR A 141 -7.34 -11.28 16.50
C TYR A 141 -7.00 -12.42 15.53
N GLY A 142 -5.76 -12.48 15.07
CA GLY A 142 -5.30 -13.51 14.15
C GLY A 142 -4.24 -13.03 13.17
N PHE A 143 -3.91 -13.91 12.23
CA PHE A 143 -2.85 -13.69 11.26
C PHE A 143 -3.43 -13.56 9.85
N GLU A 144 -3.04 -12.49 9.14
CA GLU A 144 -3.40 -12.35 7.73
C GLU A 144 -2.50 -13.28 6.88
N PRO A 145 -3.08 -14.05 5.93
CA PRO A 145 -2.30 -14.90 5.04
C PRO A 145 -1.40 -14.06 4.11
N LYS A 146 -0.10 -14.20 4.26
CA LYS A 146 0.93 -13.54 3.45
C LYS A 146 2.09 -14.51 3.18
N HIS A 147 2.90 -14.20 2.17
CA HIS A 147 3.97 -15.09 1.70
C HIS A 147 5.31 -14.80 2.37
N VAL A 148 5.68 -13.52 2.45
CA VAL A 148 7.04 -13.12 2.87
C VAL A 148 7.07 -12.07 3.98
N ILE A 149 5.93 -11.59 4.42
CA ILE A 149 5.81 -10.79 5.65
C ILE A 149 4.83 -11.46 6.60
N LEU A 150 4.93 -11.17 7.87
CA LEU A 150 4.01 -11.65 8.89
C LEU A 150 3.13 -10.47 9.34
N THR A 151 1.81 -10.63 9.25
CA THR A 151 0.88 -9.64 9.79
C THR A 151 0.03 -10.27 10.89
N VAL A 152 0.02 -9.64 12.04
CA VAL A 152 -0.83 -9.99 13.18
C VAL A 152 -1.78 -8.85 13.49
N HIS A 153 -3.09 -9.11 13.43
CA HIS A 153 -4.13 -8.14 13.79
C HIS A 153 -4.36 -8.14 15.30
N THR A 154 -4.44 -6.94 15.88
CA THR A 154 -4.62 -6.74 17.32
C THR A 154 -5.62 -5.62 17.61
N ALA A 155 -6.26 -5.65 18.78
CA ALA A 155 -7.22 -4.64 19.19
C ALA A 155 -6.62 -3.23 19.32
N SER A 156 -5.36 -3.15 19.69
CA SER A 156 -4.59 -1.93 19.88
C SER A 156 -3.10 -2.21 19.79
N GLN A 157 -2.28 -1.20 19.93
CA GLN A 157 -0.84 -1.39 20.05
C GLN A 157 -0.49 -2.24 21.28
N MET A 158 0.34 -3.25 21.08
CA MET A 158 0.79 -4.19 22.10
C MET A 158 2.33 -4.19 22.17
N PRO A 159 2.95 -3.72 23.27
CA PRO A 159 4.39 -3.75 23.44
C PRO A 159 4.98 -5.16 23.30
N GLU A 160 4.24 -6.20 23.73
CA GLU A 160 4.64 -7.59 23.67
C GLU A 160 4.96 -8.06 22.24
N VAL A 161 4.24 -7.53 21.23
CA VAL A 161 4.53 -7.88 19.84
C VAL A 161 5.94 -7.40 19.45
N LYS A 162 6.29 -6.17 19.82
CA LYS A 162 7.62 -5.61 19.55
C LYS A 162 8.72 -6.37 20.29
N GLU A 163 8.47 -6.76 21.55
CA GLU A 163 9.44 -7.56 22.34
C GLU A 163 9.64 -8.96 21.73
N ILE A 164 8.58 -9.61 21.26
CA ILE A 164 8.68 -10.89 20.56
C ILE A 164 9.54 -10.74 19.30
N VAL A 165 9.30 -9.70 18.48
CA VAL A 165 10.12 -9.46 17.28
C VAL A 165 11.59 -9.23 17.67
N LYS A 166 11.86 -8.36 18.64
CA LYS A 166 13.23 -8.06 19.13
C LYS A 166 13.96 -9.29 19.65
N LYS A 167 13.25 -10.21 20.31
CA LYS A 167 13.82 -11.48 20.82
C LYS A 167 14.41 -12.35 19.70
N HIS A 168 13.75 -12.36 18.52
CA HIS A 168 14.12 -13.22 17.38
C HIS A 168 14.92 -12.49 16.30
N ASP A 169 15.02 -11.17 16.35
CA ASP A 169 15.73 -10.32 15.39
C ASP A 169 16.92 -9.60 16.04
N LYS A 170 17.93 -10.36 16.43
CA LYS A 170 19.13 -9.82 17.07
C LYS A 170 19.93 -8.90 16.13
N GLU A 171 19.91 -9.18 14.83
CA GLU A 171 20.58 -8.43 13.78
C GLU A 171 19.85 -7.15 13.39
N LYS A 172 18.63 -6.94 13.91
CA LYS A 172 17.78 -5.75 13.64
C LYS A 172 17.47 -5.55 12.17
N GLU A 173 17.27 -6.63 11.44
CA GLU A 173 16.95 -6.63 10.00
C GLU A 173 15.46 -6.44 9.71
N LEU A 174 14.61 -6.71 10.71
CA LEU A 174 13.16 -6.63 10.55
C LEU A 174 12.63 -5.23 10.92
N TYR A 175 11.58 -4.82 10.23
CA TYR A 175 10.66 -3.80 10.73
C TYR A 175 9.50 -4.47 11.46
N CYS A 176 8.92 -3.75 12.40
CA CYS A 176 7.67 -4.12 13.09
C CYS A 176 6.83 -2.84 13.16
N LEU A 177 5.96 -2.67 12.18
CA LEU A 177 5.22 -1.44 11.95
C LEU A 177 3.75 -1.62 12.34
N TRP A 178 3.23 -0.73 13.17
CA TRP A 178 1.82 -0.62 13.49
C TRP A 178 1.07 0.09 12.37
N THR A 179 -0.01 -0.52 11.88
CA THR A 179 -0.82 -0.04 10.75
C THR A 179 -2.23 0.40 11.15
N SER A 180 -2.47 0.73 12.42
CA SER A 180 -3.78 0.98 13.05
C SER A 180 -4.71 -0.24 13.20
N GLU A 181 -4.44 -1.35 12.56
CA GLU A 181 -5.25 -2.58 12.64
C GLU A 181 -4.42 -3.79 13.10
N GLY A 182 -3.10 -3.69 13.01
CA GLY A 182 -2.17 -4.77 13.32
C GLY A 182 -0.73 -4.39 13.11
N TYR A 183 0.15 -5.35 13.22
CA TYR A 183 1.57 -5.19 12.98
C TYR A 183 1.98 -5.92 11.71
N ASP A 184 2.58 -5.18 10.79
CA ASP A 184 3.35 -5.74 9.68
C ASP A 184 4.80 -5.95 10.13
N ILE A 185 5.30 -7.19 9.99
CA ILE A 185 6.64 -7.61 10.35
C ILE A 185 7.31 -8.16 9.09
N GLY A 186 8.37 -7.52 8.65
CA GLY A 186 9.06 -7.89 7.42
C GLY A 186 10.49 -7.38 7.38
N HIS A 187 11.23 -7.71 6.33
CA HIS A 187 12.61 -7.30 6.18
C HIS A 187 12.76 -5.86 5.71
N LYS A 188 13.64 -5.08 6.34
CA LYS A 188 13.91 -3.67 6.03
C LYS A 188 14.46 -3.43 4.62
N LYS A 189 14.98 -4.47 3.93
CA LYS A 189 15.51 -4.35 2.55
C LYS A 189 14.44 -4.10 1.50
N THR A 190 13.16 -4.29 1.83
CA THR A 190 12.03 -4.04 0.92
C THR A 190 11.03 -3.08 1.55
N ASN A 191 10.49 -2.23 0.71
CA ASN A 191 9.40 -1.30 1.01
C ASN A 191 8.59 -1.04 -0.29
N LYS A 192 7.55 -0.25 -0.22
CA LYS A 192 6.71 0.06 -1.39
C LYS A 192 7.48 0.63 -2.58
N ASN A 193 8.59 1.36 -2.34
CA ASN A 193 9.46 1.90 -3.40
C ASN A 193 10.16 0.79 -4.21
N THR A 194 10.46 -0.37 -3.62
CA THR A 194 11.10 -1.50 -4.32
C THR A 194 10.32 -1.89 -5.58
N ALA A 195 9.00 -1.98 -5.48
CA ALA A 195 8.14 -2.30 -6.61
C ALA A 195 8.04 -1.14 -7.61
N LEU A 196 8.08 0.10 -7.15
CA LEU A 196 8.03 1.26 -8.06
C LEU A 196 9.31 1.38 -8.90
N GLN A 197 10.48 1.06 -8.34
CA GLN A 197 11.74 0.98 -9.10
C GLN A 197 11.64 -0.05 -10.24
N TYR A 198 11.05 -1.23 -9.95
CA TYR A 198 10.79 -2.23 -10.96
C TYR A 198 9.79 -1.72 -12.01
N LEU A 199 8.69 -1.11 -11.58
CA LEU A 199 7.62 -0.63 -12.44
C LEU A 199 8.13 0.45 -13.42
N VAL A 200 8.85 1.47 -12.96
CA VAL A 200 9.37 2.53 -13.84
C VAL A 200 10.34 1.97 -14.88
N LYS A 201 11.17 0.99 -14.50
CA LYS A 201 12.07 0.30 -15.44
C LYS A 201 11.27 -0.46 -16.51
N LYS A 202 10.23 -1.19 -16.13
CA LYS A 202 9.37 -1.94 -17.07
C LYS A 202 8.58 -1.02 -18.00
N LEU A 203 8.06 0.08 -17.49
CA LEU A 203 7.33 1.08 -18.28
C LEU A 203 8.25 2.01 -19.09
N LYS A 204 9.57 1.94 -18.90
CA LYS A 204 10.56 2.83 -19.52
C LYS A 204 10.25 4.32 -19.28
N ILE A 205 9.87 4.65 -18.05
CA ILE A 205 9.57 6.01 -17.60
C ILE A 205 10.53 6.45 -16.50
N LYS A 206 10.57 7.75 -16.22
CA LYS A 206 11.34 8.32 -15.10
C LYS A 206 10.46 8.39 -13.84
N PRO A 207 11.02 8.35 -12.62
CA PRO A 207 10.24 8.54 -11.39
C PRO A 207 9.36 9.79 -11.40
N LYS A 208 9.86 10.92 -11.92
CA LYS A 208 9.11 12.19 -12.06
C LYS A 208 7.93 12.13 -13.06
N GLN A 209 7.77 11.04 -13.80
CA GLN A 209 6.60 10.79 -14.66
C GLN A 209 5.53 9.94 -13.96
N MET A 210 5.71 9.67 -12.66
CA MET A 210 4.77 8.94 -11.83
C MET A 210 4.31 9.82 -10.68
N ILE A 211 2.99 9.90 -10.47
CA ILE A 211 2.39 10.44 -9.25
C ILE A 211 2.19 9.30 -8.27
N THR A 212 2.55 9.51 -7.02
CA THR A 212 2.38 8.52 -5.93
C THR A 212 1.54 9.13 -4.82
N THR A 213 0.63 8.36 -4.25
CA THR A 213 -0.22 8.85 -3.16
C THR A 213 -0.36 7.83 -2.03
N GLY A 214 -0.34 8.34 -0.80
CA GLY A 214 -0.39 7.55 0.42
C GLY A 214 -0.80 8.40 1.62
N ASN A 215 -1.00 7.76 2.77
CA ASN A 215 -1.54 8.40 3.98
C ASN A 215 -0.74 8.12 5.24
N ASN A 216 0.24 7.22 5.22
CA ASN A 216 0.91 6.77 6.44
C ASN A 216 2.43 6.65 6.25
N GLN A 217 3.17 6.43 7.34
CA GLN A 217 4.63 6.36 7.34
C GLN A 217 5.20 5.24 6.44
N ASN A 218 4.49 4.13 6.25
CA ASN A 218 4.88 3.07 5.32
C ASN A 218 4.82 3.48 3.83
N ASP A 219 4.27 4.67 3.54
CA ASP A 219 4.22 5.24 2.18
C ASP A 219 5.38 6.21 1.91
N LYS A 220 6.16 6.56 2.95
CA LYS A 220 7.15 7.62 2.84
C LYS A 220 8.12 7.44 1.69
N GLU A 221 8.71 6.25 1.55
CA GLU A 221 9.66 5.95 0.47
C GLU A 221 8.99 5.97 -0.91
N MET A 222 7.72 5.57 -0.99
CA MET A 222 6.92 5.64 -2.21
C MET A 222 6.64 7.10 -2.58
N LEU A 223 6.27 7.94 -1.61
CA LEU A 223 5.99 9.36 -1.82
C LEU A 223 7.24 10.16 -2.19
N ASP A 224 8.41 9.76 -1.69
CA ASP A 224 9.70 10.39 -2.03
C ASP A 224 10.24 9.97 -3.40
N PHE A 225 9.81 8.82 -3.91
CA PHE A 225 10.29 8.28 -5.18
C PHE A 225 9.69 8.98 -6.40
N GLY A 226 8.39 9.20 -6.41
CA GLY A 226 7.68 9.87 -7.50
C GLY A 226 7.40 11.34 -7.22
N ILE A 227 6.33 11.86 -7.81
CA ILE A 227 5.72 13.11 -7.42
C ILE A 227 4.71 12.78 -6.32
N GLY A 228 5.14 12.89 -5.07
CA GLY A 228 4.37 12.47 -3.91
C GLY A 228 3.21 13.41 -3.59
N VAL A 229 2.06 12.83 -3.30
CA VAL A 229 0.84 13.49 -2.84
C VAL A 229 0.37 12.81 -1.56
N SER A 230 0.47 13.48 -0.43
CA SER A 230 -0.06 12.98 0.85
C SER A 230 -1.55 13.26 0.96
N VAL A 231 -2.33 12.27 1.35
CA VAL A 231 -3.76 12.43 1.70
C VAL A 231 -3.99 12.60 3.20
N ASP A 232 -2.94 12.44 4.00
CA ASP A 232 -2.89 12.74 5.43
C ASP A 232 -1.53 13.36 5.80
N PRO A 233 -1.36 14.68 5.57
CA PRO A 233 -0.09 15.35 5.82
C PRO A 233 0.30 15.44 7.30
N ALA A 234 -0.60 15.10 8.22
CA ALA A 234 -0.28 14.98 9.65
C ALA A 234 0.46 13.68 9.95
N GLN A 235 0.19 12.61 9.20
CA GLN A 235 0.84 11.30 9.35
C GLN A 235 2.10 11.18 8.50
N VAL A 236 2.06 11.62 7.24
CA VAL A 236 3.21 11.52 6.33
C VAL A 236 3.34 12.76 5.45
N SER A 237 4.54 13.33 5.39
CA SER A 237 4.83 14.48 4.55
C SER A 237 5.15 14.07 3.11
N ALA A 238 4.69 14.88 2.14
CA ALA A 238 5.03 14.78 0.72
C ALA A 238 5.16 16.18 0.10
N PRO A 239 5.71 16.32 -1.13
CA PRO A 239 5.74 17.61 -1.82
C PRO A 239 4.37 18.28 -1.99
N TYR A 240 3.33 17.48 -2.20
CA TYR A 240 1.95 17.93 -2.34
C TYR A 240 1.05 17.27 -1.28
N ALA A 241 -0.03 17.96 -0.92
CA ALA A 241 -1.03 17.43 0.00
C ALA A 241 -2.44 17.72 -0.48
N ILE A 242 -3.34 16.80 -0.16
CA ILE A 242 -4.78 16.94 -0.34
C ILE A 242 -5.39 17.39 0.99
N GLN A 243 -6.15 18.47 0.95
CA GLN A 243 -7.05 18.81 2.03
C GLN A 243 -8.39 18.13 1.77
N LYS A 244 -8.80 17.26 2.65
CA LYS A 244 -10.05 16.50 2.57
C LYS A 244 -10.95 16.83 3.76
N LYS A 245 -12.26 16.75 3.56
CA LYS A 245 -13.24 16.78 4.62
C LYS A 245 -13.33 15.40 5.27
N GLU A 246 -13.93 15.36 6.44
CA GLU A 246 -14.24 14.10 7.11
C GLU A 246 -15.10 13.21 6.20
N GLY A 247 -14.76 11.93 6.13
CA GLY A 247 -15.43 10.95 5.26
C GLY A 247 -15.00 10.95 3.78
N GLU A 248 -14.26 11.95 3.30
CA GLU A 248 -13.75 11.96 1.93
C GLU A 248 -12.47 11.10 1.79
N LEU A 249 -12.36 10.41 0.67
CA LEU A 249 -11.15 9.67 0.31
C LEU A 249 -10.24 10.53 -0.58
N GLY A 250 -9.00 10.74 -0.13
CA GLY A 250 -8.05 11.58 -0.85
C GLY A 250 -7.68 11.03 -2.24
N GLY A 251 -7.73 9.70 -2.42
CA GLY A 251 -7.55 9.07 -3.71
C GLY A 251 -8.63 9.42 -4.74
N GLU A 252 -9.89 9.58 -4.31
CA GLU A 252 -10.97 10.06 -5.18
C GLU A 252 -10.71 11.51 -5.63
N ILE A 253 -10.32 12.38 -4.71
CA ILE A 253 -9.98 13.78 -5.01
C ILE A 253 -8.81 13.86 -6.01
N LEU A 254 -7.78 13.03 -5.82
CA LEU A 254 -6.66 12.96 -6.76
C LEU A 254 -7.10 12.46 -8.14
N ALA A 255 -7.91 11.40 -8.19
CA ALA A 255 -8.41 10.84 -9.45
C ALA A 255 -9.21 11.86 -10.25
N GLU A 256 -10.15 12.59 -9.62
CA GLU A 256 -10.91 13.67 -10.23
C GLU A 256 -9.99 14.78 -10.79
N TYR A 257 -9.01 15.18 -9.99
CA TYR A 257 -8.02 16.18 -10.39
C TYR A 257 -7.24 15.73 -11.64
N LEU A 258 -6.74 14.50 -11.67
CA LEU A 258 -5.95 13.96 -12.79
C LEU A 258 -6.78 13.87 -14.07
N LEU A 259 -8.03 13.43 -13.98
CA LEU A 259 -8.95 13.36 -15.12
C LEU A 259 -9.28 14.75 -15.66
N SER A 260 -9.55 15.71 -14.78
CA SER A 260 -9.80 17.10 -15.13
C SER A 260 -8.57 17.74 -15.79
N ALA A 261 -7.40 17.55 -15.22
CA ALA A 261 -6.15 18.04 -15.77
C ALA A 261 -5.90 17.47 -17.18
N LYS A 262 -6.10 16.16 -17.40
CA LYS A 262 -5.91 15.52 -18.70
C LYS A 262 -6.84 16.07 -19.78
N LYS A 263 -8.12 16.28 -19.47
CA LYS A 263 -9.09 16.88 -20.39
C LYS A 263 -8.65 18.30 -20.83
N LYS A 264 -8.17 19.10 -19.89
CA LYS A 264 -7.76 20.48 -20.13
C LYS A 264 -6.49 20.61 -20.98
N TYR A 265 -5.50 19.72 -20.78
CA TYR A 265 -4.20 19.80 -21.45
C TYR A 265 -4.14 19.07 -22.78
N ARG A 266 -5.08 18.16 -23.08
CA ARG A 266 -5.22 17.57 -24.41
C ARG A 266 -5.49 18.63 -25.50
N LYS A 267 -6.10 19.76 -25.14
CA LYS A 267 -6.40 20.89 -26.06
C LYS A 267 -5.17 21.76 -26.40
N HIS A 268 -4.04 21.57 -25.73
CA HIS A 268 -2.82 22.41 -25.91
C HIS A 268 -1.64 21.63 -26.51
N MET A 269 -1.86 20.38 -26.94
CA MET A 269 -0.84 19.53 -27.57
C MET A 269 -1.10 19.28 -29.06
N TYR A 270 -2.01 20.06 -29.66
CA TYR A 270 -2.25 20.12 -31.12
C TYR A 270 -2.08 21.55 -31.61
#